data_17514350d79dd6b2fc9df9f50c2f0f46
#
_entry.id   17514350d79dd6b2fc9df9f50c2f0f46
#
_cell.length_a   1.000
_cell.length_b   1.000
_cell.length_c   1.000
_cell.angle_alpha   90.00
_cell.angle_beta   90.00
_cell.angle_gamma   90.00
#
_symmetry.space_group_name_H-M   'P 1'
#
loop_
_entity.id
_entity.type
_entity.pdbx_description
1 polymer ?
#
loop_
_entity_poly.entity_id
_entity_poly.type
_entity_poly.pdbx_seq_one_letter_code
_entity_poly.pdbx_strand_id
1 'polypeptide(L)'
;MRRREFLASSLAASAMTASESPTTRAGGRTANQSTPAYYELRQYHLRRGPQVKLTDDFLREAAVPAWKRLGIGPVGVFNTMIGSDTPTVYVLIPHLSLDSVAATTARLQADAEYQSAGAAFLSVPSTDPAYVRMESALLLAFESIPRLEVPPGVAENRPRIFELRIYESHSEKAHLKKVEMFNHAEIAIFRRTGLRPVFFGRTLIGSKLPNLTYMLTFDDMAAHDKNWALFIADPEWKKLSTTPGYTDGEIVSNISNAFLTPTPYSQL
;
A
#
# COMPACT_ATOMS: atom_id res chain seq x y z
N MET A 1 -5.45 -59.53 -7.09
CA MET A 1 -5.30 -60.64 -6.13
C MET A 1 -4.63 -60.14 -4.86
N ARG A 2 -5.33 -60.34 -3.72
CA ARG A 2 -4.91 -60.43 -2.27
C ARG A 2 -4.06 -59.30 -1.73
N ARG A 3 -4.54 -58.40 -0.90
CA ARG A 3 -5.11 -58.41 0.47
C ARG A 3 -4.21 -59.08 1.53
N ARG A 4 -4.03 -58.25 2.61
CA ARG A 4 -3.96 -58.62 4.06
C ARG A 4 -2.54 -58.67 4.64
N GLU A 5 -2.36 -57.80 5.57
CA GLU A 5 -2.44 -57.79 7.05
C GLU A 5 -1.09 -58.15 7.71
N PHE A 6 -0.65 -57.23 8.59
CA PHE A 6 -0.26 -57.68 9.94
C PHE A 6 -0.28 -56.49 10.94
N LEU A 7 -1.17 -56.61 11.87
CA LEU A 7 -1.16 -55.96 13.19
C LEU A 7 -0.29 -56.81 14.13
N ALA A 8 0.44 -56.20 15.05
CA ALA A 8 0.46 -56.50 16.49
C ALA A 8 1.68 -55.87 17.19
N SER A 9 1.45 -54.89 18.00
CA SER A 9 1.67 -54.86 19.46
C SER A 9 3.04 -55.20 19.99
N SER A 10 3.70 -54.25 20.65
CA SER A 10 4.24 -54.49 22.00
C SER A 10 4.42 -53.19 22.77
N LEU A 11 3.71 -53.08 23.88
CA LEU A 11 3.98 -52.16 24.99
C LEU A 11 5.31 -52.55 25.63
N ALA A 12 6.17 -51.57 25.88
CA ALA A 12 7.17 -51.65 26.94
C ALA A 12 7.23 -50.29 27.65
N ALA A 13 6.75 -50.28 28.86
CA ALA A 13 6.94 -49.21 29.84
C ALA A 13 8.41 -49.17 30.25
N SER A 14 9.02 -48.00 30.26
CA SER A 14 10.27 -47.78 31.01
C SER A 14 10.33 -46.36 31.54
N ALA A 15 10.74 -46.28 32.76
CA ALA A 15 10.74 -45.28 33.79
C ALA A 15 11.30 -43.91 33.42
N MET A 16 10.72 -42.90 34.10
CA MET A 16 11.18 -41.51 34.19
C MET A 16 12.61 -41.41 34.73
N THR A 17 13.43 -40.65 34.03
CA THR A 17 14.50 -39.85 34.61
C THR A 17 14.31 -38.41 34.17
N ALA A 18 14.01 -37.56 35.13
CA ALA A 18 13.94 -36.12 34.95
C ALA A 18 15.36 -35.61 34.66
N SER A 19 15.55 -35.12 33.43
CA SER A 19 16.72 -34.34 33.04
C SER A 19 16.24 -32.88 32.88
N GLU A 20 16.69 -32.05 33.79
CA GLU A 20 16.53 -30.59 33.70
C GLU A 20 17.25 -30.08 32.44
N SER A 21 16.47 -29.65 31.45
CA SER A 21 17.00 -28.93 30.31
C SER A 21 17.20 -27.47 30.69
N PRO A 22 18.33 -26.85 30.33
CA PRO A 22 18.53 -25.42 30.60
C PRO A 22 17.54 -24.59 29.80
N THR A 23 16.76 -23.78 30.49
CA THR A 23 15.88 -22.76 29.93
C THR A 23 16.72 -21.80 29.14
N THR A 24 16.77 -21.97 27.82
CA THR A 24 17.30 -20.97 26.90
C THR A 24 16.33 -19.78 26.98
N ARG A 25 16.74 -18.75 27.71
CA ARG A 25 16.11 -17.44 27.70
C ARG A 25 16.11 -16.97 26.26
N ALA A 26 14.97 -17.07 25.60
CA ALA A 26 14.73 -16.38 24.35
C ALA A 26 14.96 -14.89 24.61
N GLY A 27 16.03 -14.37 24.04
CA GLY A 27 16.38 -12.97 24.12
C GLY A 27 15.18 -12.14 23.70
N GLY A 28 14.72 -11.28 24.59
CA GLY A 28 13.63 -10.37 24.35
C GLY A 28 13.94 -9.53 23.11
N ARG A 29 13.18 -9.73 22.06
CA ARG A 29 13.06 -8.75 21.00
C ARG A 29 12.35 -7.55 21.57
N THR A 30 13.12 -6.64 22.16
CA THR A 30 12.69 -5.27 22.39
C THR A 30 12.69 -4.58 21.03
N ALA A 31 11.59 -4.65 20.35
CA ALA A 31 11.27 -3.69 19.31
C ALA A 31 9.76 -3.52 19.35
N ASN A 32 9.33 -2.35 19.72
CA ASN A 32 8.01 -1.80 19.47
C ASN A 32 7.86 -1.56 17.94
N GLN A 33 8.13 -2.60 17.14
CA GLN A 33 7.92 -2.59 15.70
C GLN A 33 6.44 -2.88 15.50
N SER A 34 5.69 -1.85 15.17
CA SER A 34 4.29 -2.01 14.77
C SER A 34 4.25 -2.97 13.57
N THR A 35 3.35 -3.97 13.62
CA THR A 35 3.14 -4.89 12.50
C THR A 35 2.86 -4.09 11.22
N PRO A 36 3.56 -4.39 10.09
CA PRO A 36 3.32 -3.69 8.85
C PRO A 36 1.85 -3.75 8.41
N ALA A 37 1.33 -2.63 7.92
CA ALA A 37 -0.01 -2.55 7.36
C ALA A 37 -0.06 -3.19 5.97
N TYR A 38 -1.27 -3.49 5.52
CA TYR A 38 -1.58 -3.77 4.13
C TYR A 38 -2.26 -2.55 3.54
N TYR A 39 -2.00 -2.26 2.27
CA TYR A 39 -2.66 -1.18 1.56
C TYR A 39 -3.39 -1.76 0.36
N GLU A 40 -4.66 -1.42 0.22
CA GLU A 40 -5.38 -1.58 -1.03
C GLU A 40 -5.28 -0.26 -1.79
N LEU A 41 -4.70 -0.29 -2.98
CA LEU A 41 -4.66 0.84 -3.89
C LEU A 41 -5.65 0.57 -5.03
N ARG A 42 -6.81 1.25 -4.98
CA ARG A 42 -7.84 1.18 -6.03
C ARG A 42 -7.69 2.29 -7.02
N GLN A 43 -8.03 2.01 -8.28
CA GLN A 43 -8.08 2.97 -9.37
C GLN A 43 -9.43 2.84 -10.07
N TYR A 44 -10.23 3.90 -10.04
CA TYR A 44 -11.45 4.00 -10.81
C TYR A 44 -11.17 4.78 -12.09
N HIS A 45 -11.17 4.07 -13.23
CA HIS A 45 -11.00 4.67 -14.56
C HIS A 45 -12.35 5.15 -15.04
N LEU A 46 -12.46 6.44 -15.35
CA LEU A 46 -13.74 7.10 -15.61
C LEU A 46 -13.78 7.68 -17.03
N ARG A 47 -14.98 7.85 -17.54
CA ARG A 47 -15.23 8.79 -18.64
C ARG A 47 -15.45 10.19 -18.09
N ARG A 48 -15.07 11.20 -18.85
CA ARG A 48 -15.41 12.60 -18.52
C ARG A 48 -16.92 12.79 -18.44
N GLY A 49 -17.36 13.68 -17.55
CA GLY A 49 -18.77 13.98 -17.37
C GLY A 49 -19.41 13.26 -16.19
N PRO A 50 -20.60 12.63 -16.34
CA PRO A 50 -21.40 12.13 -15.20
C PRO A 50 -20.69 11.14 -14.29
N GLN A 51 -19.83 10.25 -14.83
CA GLN A 51 -19.10 9.26 -14.04
C GLN A 51 -18.19 9.90 -12.99
N VAL A 52 -17.57 11.04 -13.31
CA VAL A 52 -16.68 11.75 -12.36
C VAL A 52 -17.47 12.21 -11.15
N LYS A 53 -18.62 12.87 -11.37
CA LYS A 53 -19.48 13.35 -10.28
C LYS A 53 -20.06 12.19 -9.48
N LEU A 54 -20.55 11.16 -10.14
CA LEU A 54 -21.15 9.98 -9.51
C LEU A 54 -20.14 9.27 -8.61
N THR A 55 -18.90 9.10 -9.08
CA THR A 55 -17.83 8.47 -8.29
C THR A 55 -17.40 9.36 -7.12
N ASP A 56 -17.29 10.68 -7.31
CA ASP A 56 -16.96 11.63 -6.24
C ASP A 56 -18.02 11.62 -5.14
N ASP A 57 -19.29 11.74 -5.49
CA ASP A 57 -20.42 11.68 -4.54
C ASP A 57 -20.42 10.35 -3.77
N PHE A 58 -20.27 9.22 -4.46
CA PHE A 58 -20.19 7.91 -3.82
C PHE A 58 -19.04 7.80 -2.82
N LEU A 59 -17.84 8.23 -3.20
CA LEU A 59 -16.68 8.16 -2.31
C LEU A 59 -16.86 9.08 -1.10
N ARG A 60 -17.37 10.30 -1.29
CA ARG A 60 -17.60 11.28 -0.24
C ARG A 60 -18.70 10.87 0.73
N GLU A 61 -19.84 10.43 0.21
CA GLU A 61 -21.09 10.28 1.00
C GLU A 61 -21.30 8.86 1.51
N ALA A 62 -20.76 7.86 0.82
CA ALA A 62 -20.97 6.45 1.18
C ALA A 62 -19.66 5.73 1.58
N ALA A 63 -18.66 5.68 0.70
CA ALA A 63 -17.54 4.78 0.89
C ALA A 63 -16.59 5.21 2.01
N VAL A 64 -16.12 6.45 2.02
CA VAL A 64 -15.20 6.97 3.07
C VAL A 64 -15.86 6.94 4.46
N PRO A 65 -17.13 7.40 4.64
CA PRO A 65 -17.83 7.23 5.91
C PRO A 65 -17.98 5.78 6.36
N ALA A 66 -18.28 4.86 5.43
CA ALA A 66 -18.41 3.44 5.75
C ALA A 66 -17.07 2.82 6.18
N TRP A 67 -15.98 3.07 5.48
CA TRP A 67 -14.65 2.61 5.93
C TRP A 67 -14.31 3.13 7.33
N LYS A 68 -14.62 4.40 7.63
CA LYS A 68 -14.44 4.96 8.96
C LYS A 68 -15.26 4.21 10.01
N ARG A 69 -16.53 3.86 9.75
CA ARG A 69 -17.35 3.03 10.66
C ARG A 69 -16.77 1.64 10.88
N LEU A 70 -16.11 1.09 9.86
CA LEU A 70 -15.41 -0.19 9.95
C LEU A 70 -14.06 -0.11 10.66
N GLY A 71 -13.63 1.10 11.11
CA GLY A 71 -12.31 1.32 11.73
C GLY A 71 -11.15 1.29 10.73
N ILE A 72 -11.44 1.50 9.44
CA ILE A 72 -10.47 1.53 8.34
C ILE A 72 -10.15 2.99 8.00
N GLY A 73 -8.89 3.37 8.13
CA GLY A 73 -8.43 4.73 7.84
C GLY A 73 -7.06 5.04 8.44
N PRO A 74 -6.47 6.22 8.10
CA PRO A 74 -7.00 7.24 7.20
C PRO A 74 -7.04 6.79 5.74
N VAL A 75 -8.13 7.11 5.02
CA VAL A 75 -8.31 6.78 3.59
C VAL A 75 -7.91 7.98 2.74
N GLY A 76 -7.00 7.77 1.79
CA GLY A 76 -6.64 8.78 0.79
C GLY A 76 -7.52 8.66 -0.45
N VAL A 77 -8.07 9.78 -0.92
CA VAL A 77 -8.81 9.86 -2.19
C VAL A 77 -8.21 10.96 -3.04
N PHE A 78 -7.82 10.62 -4.25
CA PHE A 78 -7.05 11.52 -5.11
C PHE A 78 -7.56 11.50 -6.55
N ASN A 79 -7.56 12.67 -7.17
CA ASN A 79 -7.77 12.84 -8.60
C ASN A 79 -6.43 12.87 -9.33
N THR A 80 -6.36 12.29 -10.54
CA THR A 80 -5.20 12.42 -11.40
C THR A 80 -5.04 13.88 -11.85
N MET A 81 -3.87 14.46 -11.56
CA MET A 81 -3.45 15.76 -12.09
C MET A 81 -2.66 15.55 -13.40
N ILE A 82 -1.65 14.69 -13.37
CA ILE A 82 -0.84 14.29 -14.53
C ILE A 82 -0.63 12.78 -14.47
N GLY A 83 -0.99 12.07 -15.54
CA GLY A 83 -0.85 10.62 -15.61
C GLY A 83 -1.28 10.09 -16.97
N SER A 84 -1.02 8.82 -17.22
CA SER A 84 -1.28 8.16 -18.50
C SER A 84 -2.76 7.93 -18.79
N ASP A 85 -3.62 7.95 -17.77
CA ASP A 85 -5.03 7.57 -17.88
C ASP A 85 -5.87 8.53 -17.04
N THR A 86 -6.55 9.49 -17.72
CA THR A 86 -7.36 10.53 -17.05
C THR A 86 -8.73 10.67 -17.68
N PRO A 87 -9.81 10.83 -16.88
CA PRO A 87 -9.83 10.93 -15.42
C PRO A 87 -9.73 9.55 -14.74
N THR A 88 -8.85 9.45 -13.76
CA THR A 88 -8.75 8.29 -12.86
C THR A 88 -8.76 8.79 -11.41
N VAL A 89 -9.58 8.17 -10.56
CA VAL A 89 -9.60 8.41 -9.12
C VAL A 89 -8.83 7.30 -8.42
N TYR A 90 -7.83 7.67 -7.62
CA TYR A 90 -7.06 6.75 -6.79
C TYR A 90 -7.58 6.75 -5.36
N VAL A 91 -7.73 5.57 -4.78
CA VAL A 91 -8.16 5.41 -3.39
C VAL A 91 -7.16 4.52 -2.67
N LEU A 92 -6.51 5.07 -1.64
CA LEU A 92 -5.55 4.36 -0.79
C LEU A 92 -6.24 3.97 0.52
N ILE A 93 -6.41 2.67 0.75
CA ILE A 93 -7.16 2.12 1.89
C ILE A 93 -6.20 1.30 2.75
N PRO A 94 -5.90 1.73 4.00
CA PRO A 94 -5.03 0.98 4.89
C PRO A 94 -5.81 -0.11 5.63
N HIS A 95 -5.19 -1.28 5.78
CA HIS A 95 -5.70 -2.41 6.55
C HIS A 95 -4.65 -2.88 7.55
N LEU A 96 -5.09 -3.30 8.73
CA LEU A 96 -4.20 -3.81 9.78
C LEU A 96 -3.87 -5.31 9.61
N SER A 97 -4.63 -6.03 8.76
CA SER A 97 -4.45 -7.45 8.49
C SER A 97 -5.07 -7.85 7.14
N LEU A 98 -4.69 -9.02 6.63
CA LEU A 98 -5.32 -9.61 5.45
C LEU A 98 -6.80 -9.97 5.71
N ASP A 99 -7.15 -10.35 6.94
CA ASP A 99 -8.54 -10.61 7.32
C ASP A 99 -9.40 -9.35 7.16
N SER A 100 -8.84 -8.17 7.51
CA SER A 100 -9.51 -6.88 7.29
C SER A 100 -9.75 -6.64 5.79
N VAL A 101 -8.77 -6.93 4.93
CA VAL A 101 -8.94 -6.83 3.47
C VAL A 101 -10.07 -7.75 2.99
N ALA A 102 -10.00 -9.03 3.35
CA ALA A 102 -10.94 -10.05 2.92
C ALA A 102 -12.39 -9.78 3.39
N ALA A 103 -12.55 -9.28 4.62
CA ALA A 103 -13.85 -9.05 5.21
C ALA A 103 -14.52 -7.73 4.75
N THR A 104 -13.76 -6.77 4.21
CA THR A 104 -14.27 -5.41 3.96
C THR A 104 -15.48 -5.40 3.03
N THR A 105 -15.45 -6.12 1.91
CA THR A 105 -16.57 -6.13 0.96
C THR A 105 -17.86 -6.66 1.60
N ALA A 106 -17.79 -7.78 2.34
CA ALA A 106 -18.96 -8.35 3.00
C ALA A 106 -19.52 -7.41 4.09
N ARG A 107 -18.63 -6.74 4.84
CA ARG A 107 -19.04 -5.77 5.87
C ARG A 107 -19.71 -4.53 5.26
N LEU A 108 -19.21 -4.03 4.13
CA LEU A 108 -19.84 -2.93 3.39
C LEU A 108 -21.20 -3.33 2.83
N GLN A 109 -21.35 -4.55 2.32
CA GLN A 109 -22.64 -5.06 1.84
C GLN A 109 -23.69 -5.16 2.95
N ALA A 110 -23.27 -5.38 4.19
CA ALA A 110 -24.14 -5.43 5.37
C ALA A 110 -24.41 -4.04 6.00
N ASP A 111 -23.72 -2.99 5.58
CA ASP A 111 -23.87 -1.63 6.10
C ASP A 111 -25.04 -0.92 5.39
N ALA A 112 -26.18 -0.79 6.07
CA ALA A 112 -27.40 -0.20 5.50
C ALA A 112 -27.22 1.27 5.08
N GLU A 113 -26.39 2.04 5.80
CA GLU A 113 -26.10 3.43 5.45
C GLU A 113 -25.26 3.53 4.19
N TYR A 114 -24.24 2.65 4.05
CA TYR A 114 -23.44 2.53 2.82
C TYR A 114 -24.32 2.17 1.62
N GLN A 115 -25.24 1.19 1.77
CA GLN A 115 -26.15 0.78 0.71
C GLN A 115 -27.09 1.92 0.30
N SER A 116 -27.66 2.63 1.27
CA SER A 116 -28.57 3.74 1.01
C SER A 116 -27.88 4.95 0.39
N ALA A 117 -26.80 5.44 1.00
CA ALA A 117 -26.06 6.60 0.49
C ALA A 117 -25.36 6.32 -0.85
N GLY A 118 -24.91 5.07 -1.05
CA GLY A 118 -24.24 4.64 -2.28
C GLY A 118 -25.14 4.17 -3.39
N ALA A 119 -26.47 4.12 -3.21
CA ALA A 119 -27.40 3.46 -4.12
C ALA A 119 -27.26 3.88 -5.58
N ALA A 120 -27.08 5.18 -5.82
CA ALA A 120 -26.92 5.73 -7.18
C ALA A 120 -25.68 5.18 -7.92
N PHE A 121 -24.62 4.83 -7.19
CA PHE A 121 -23.38 4.27 -7.75
C PHE A 121 -23.44 2.73 -7.77
N LEU A 122 -23.98 2.11 -6.71
CA LEU A 122 -23.96 0.66 -6.52
C LEU A 122 -24.98 -0.07 -7.40
N SER A 123 -26.05 0.63 -7.83
CA SER A 123 -27.18 0.04 -8.58
C SER A 123 -27.29 0.57 -10.01
N VAL A 124 -26.19 1.06 -10.61
CA VAL A 124 -26.20 1.55 -11.99
C VAL A 124 -26.52 0.42 -12.99
N PRO A 125 -27.28 0.71 -14.07
CA PRO A 125 -27.51 -0.26 -15.12
C PRO A 125 -26.26 -0.48 -15.97
N SER A 126 -26.14 -1.64 -16.58
CA SER A 126 -25.01 -1.98 -17.47
C SER A 126 -24.89 -1.05 -18.71
N THR A 127 -25.98 -0.40 -19.07
CA THR A 127 -26.03 0.59 -20.18
C THR A 127 -25.44 1.94 -19.83
N ASP A 128 -25.32 2.27 -18.53
CA ASP A 128 -24.72 3.51 -18.02
C ASP A 128 -23.90 3.21 -16.76
N PRO A 129 -22.72 2.58 -16.90
CA PRO A 129 -21.90 2.14 -15.78
C PRO A 129 -21.28 3.31 -15.03
N ALA A 130 -21.09 3.17 -13.72
CA ALA A 130 -20.49 4.20 -12.87
C ALA A 130 -19.01 4.48 -13.18
N TYR A 131 -18.31 3.53 -13.79
CA TYR A 131 -16.90 3.63 -14.20
C TYR A 131 -16.63 2.73 -15.42
N VAL A 132 -15.52 2.96 -16.10
CA VAL A 132 -15.07 2.11 -17.21
C VAL A 132 -14.54 0.78 -16.69
N ARG A 133 -13.66 0.84 -15.69
CA ARG A 133 -13.10 -0.31 -14.96
C ARG A 133 -12.59 0.14 -13.60
N MET A 134 -12.51 -0.80 -12.68
CA MET A 134 -11.82 -0.65 -11.41
C MET A 134 -10.63 -1.63 -11.38
N GLU A 135 -9.48 -1.12 -11.00
CA GLU A 135 -8.29 -1.93 -10.69
C GLU A 135 -8.00 -1.83 -9.21
N SER A 136 -7.44 -2.88 -8.63
CA SER A 136 -7.02 -2.90 -7.23
C SER A 136 -5.71 -3.66 -7.10
N ALA A 137 -4.79 -3.10 -6.31
CA ALA A 137 -3.54 -3.75 -5.94
C ALA A 137 -3.46 -3.87 -4.42
N LEU A 138 -2.93 -5.01 -3.95
CA LEU A 138 -2.66 -5.27 -2.54
C LEU A 138 -1.16 -5.16 -2.29
N LEU A 139 -0.78 -4.28 -1.35
CA LEU A 139 0.60 -4.01 -0.98
C LEU A 139 0.84 -4.34 0.50
N LEU A 140 2.07 -4.77 0.81
CA LEU A 140 2.56 -4.89 2.18
C LEU A 140 3.49 -3.72 2.48
N ALA A 141 3.21 -2.99 3.55
CA ALA A 141 4.03 -1.86 3.99
C ALA A 141 5.49 -2.27 4.23
N PHE A 142 6.41 -1.33 4.00
CA PHE A 142 7.82 -1.52 4.32
C PHE A 142 8.04 -1.52 5.83
N GLU A 143 9.06 -2.24 6.29
CA GLU A 143 9.41 -2.35 7.71
C GLU A 143 9.79 -0.99 8.32
N SER A 144 10.48 -0.14 7.55
CA SER A 144 10.91 1.19 7.98
C SER A 144 9.78 2.24 7.97
N ILE A 145 8.68 1.97 7.26
CA ILE A 145 7.43 2.76 7.26
C ILE A 145 6.25 1.79 7.35
N PRO A 146 6.00 1.20 8.53
CA PRO A 146 5.00 0.15 8.68
C PRO A 146 3.55 0.67 8.66
N ARG A 147 3.35 1.99 8.66
CA ARG A 147 2.04 2.67 8.66
C ARG A 147 2.05 3.86 7.73
N LEU A 148 0.86 4.29 7.31
CA LEU A 148 0.67 5.55 6.61
C LEU A 148 1.14 6.73 7.47
N GLU A 149 1.80 7.69 6.81
CA GLU A 149 2.13 8.98 7.40
C GLU A 149 1.18 10.04 6.84
N VAL A 150 0.36 10.62 7.73
CA VAL A 150 -0.55 11.69 7.34
C VAL A 150 0.26 12.98 7.12
N PRO A 151 0.17 13.60 5.92
CA PRO A 151 0.88 14.84 5.66
C PRO A 151 0.49 15.97 6.61
N PRO A 152 1.41 16.89 6.95
CA PRO A 152 1.04 18.08 7.71
C PRO A 152 0.09 18.96 6.90
N GLY A 153 -0.84 19.63 7.58
CA GLY A 153 -1.80 20.56 6.96
C GLY A 153 -3.04 19.89 6.35
N VAL A 154 -3.23 18.58 6.58
CA VAL A 154 -4.47 17.87 6.16
C VAL A 154 -5.69 18.44 6.87
N ALA A 155 -5.61 18.66 8.17
CA ALA A 155 -6.72 19.21 8.96
C ALA A 155 -7.13 20.61 8.51
N GLU A 156 -6.18 21.44 8.07
CA GLU A 156 -6.42 22.77 7.53
C GLU A 156 -6.72 22.79 6.03
N ASN A 157 -6.81 21.62 5.41
CA ASN A 157 -7.01 21.45 3.97
C ASN A 157 -6.05 22.31 3.12
N ARG A 158 -4.77 22.38 3.51
CA ARG A 158 -3.76 23.14 2.75
C ARG A 158 -3.56 22.53 1.37
N PRO A 159 -3.37 23.36 0.32
CA PRO A 159 -3.01 22.86 -1.00
C PRO A 159 -1.76 21.97 -0.93
N ARG A 160 -1.81 20.82 -1.61
CA ARG A 160 -0.70 19.88 -1.71
C ARG A 160 -0.89 18.98 -2.92
N ILE A 161 0.20 18.42 -3.39
CA ILE A 161 0.21 17.42 -4.45
C ILE A 161 0.88 16.15 -3.95
N PHE A 162 0.59 15.06 -4.61
CA PHE A 162 1.17 13.75 -4.35
C PHE A 162 1.83 13.21 -5.62
N GLU A 163 2.95 12.55 -5.47
CA GLU A 163 3.57 11.76 -6.52
C GLU A 163 3.49 10.28 -6.14
N LEU A 164 2.71 9.51 -6.92
CA LEU A 164 2.64 8.06 -6.83
C LEU A 164 3.67 7.47 -7.79
N ARG A 165 4.57 6.62 -7.28
CA ARG A 165 5.63 6.00 -8.08
C ARG A 165 5.57 4.49 -7.97
N ILE A 166 5.80 3.82 -9.10
CA ILE A 166 5.87 2.36 -9.20
C ILE A 166 7.23 2.01 -9.81
N TYR A 167 8.00 1.19 -9.10
CA TYR A 167 9.30 0.67 -9.53
C TYR A 167 9.18 -0.81 -9.81
N GLU A 168 9.23 -1.16 -11.10
CA GLU A 168 9.19 -2.54 -11.57
C GLU A 168 10.61 -3.12 -11.56
N SER A 169 10.73 -4.40 -11.30
CA SER A 169 12.00 -5.14 -11.35
C SER A 169 11.87 -6.34 -12.28
N HIS A 170 13.00 -6.75 -12.87
CA HIS A 170 13.05 -7.88 -13.79
C HIS A 170 12.97 -9.27 -13.10
N SER A 171 13.09 -9.30 -11.78
CA SER A 171 13.01 -10.54 -10.98
C SER A 171 12.66 -10.25 -9.53
N GLU A 172 12.13 -11.26 -8.82
CA GLU A 172 11.86 -11.17 -7.37
C GLU A 172 13.13 -10.82 -6.58
N LYS A 173 14.28 -11.37 -6.94
CA LYS A 173 15.56 -11.09 -6.28
C LYS A 173 15.94 -9.61 -6.42
N ALA A 174 15.81 -9.04 -7.61
CA ALA A 174 16.06 -7.63 -7.87
C ALA A 174 15.08 -6.73 -7.12
N HIS A 175 13.80 -7.09 -7.11
CA HIS A 175 12.75 -6.41 -6.36
C HIS A 175 13.05 -6.37 -4.85
N LEU A 176 13.35 -7.52 -4.24
CA LEU A 176 13.68 -7.58 -2.81
C LEU A 176 14.95 -6.77 -2.48
N LYS A 177 15.91 -6.72 -3.42
CA LYS A 177 17.11 -5.91 -3.26
C LYS A 177 16.80 -4.40 -3.29
N LYS A 178 15.87 -3.95 -4.15
CA LYS A 178 15.39 -2.55 -4.15
C LYS A 178 14.62 -2.22 -2.87
N VAL A 179 13.78 -3.13 -2.37
CA VAL A 179 13.08 -2.97 -1.07
C VAL A 179 14.08 -2.85 0.09
N GLU A 180 15.12 -3.70 0.11
CA GLU A 180 16.21 -3.62 1.09
C GLU A 180 16.91 -2.25 1.07
N MET A 181 17.25 -1.75 -0.13
CA MET A 181 17.89 -0.45 -0.34
C MET A 181 17.05 0.69 0.26
N PHE A 182 15.74 0.69 0.00
CA PHE A 182 14.81 1.66 0.59
C PHE A 182 14.78 1.58 2.11
N ASN A 183 14.58 0.37 2.66
CA ASN A 183 14.46 0.18 4.11
C ASN A 183 15.72 0.57 4.89
N HIS A 184 16.91 0.32 4.33
CA HIS A 184 18.17 0.55 5.03
C HIS A 184 18.70 1.97 4.91
N ALA A 185 18.44 2.67 3.77
CA ALA A 185 19.09 3.94 3.53
C ALA A 185 18.24 4.98 2.78
N GLU A 186 17.60 4.61 1.66
CA GLU A 186 17.01 5.59 0.72
C GLU A 186 15.88 6.42 1.36
N ILE A 187 15.05 5.82 2.23
CA ILE A 187 13.98 6.53 2.95
C ILE A 187 14.53 7.58 3.92
N ALA A 188 15.65 7.31 4.59
CA ALA A 188 16.31 8.29 5.46
C ALA A 188 16.84 9.48 4.66
N ILE A 189 17.39 9.22 3.46
CA ILE A 189 17.83 10.26 2.54
C ILE A 189 16.62 11.08 2.05
N PHE A 190 15.52 10.45 1.68
CA PHE A 190 14.27 11.14 1.31
C PHE A 190 13.86 12.16 2.38
N ARG A 191 13.78 11.72 3.63
CA ARG A 191 13.34 12.59 4.74
C ARG A 191 14.22 13.82 4.92
N ARG A 192 15.56 13.67 4.91
CA ARG A 192 16.48 14.80 5.11
C ARG A 192 16.55 15.75 3.93
N THR A 193 16.18 15.29 2.71
CA THR A 193 16.14 16.12 1.51
C THR A 193 14.78 16.76 1.26
N GLY A 194 13.82 16.55 2.17
CA GLY A 194 12.47 17.12 2.10
C GLY A 194 11.48 16.33 1.25
N LEU A 195 11.87 15.16 0.74
CA LEU A 195 10.95 14.22 0.15
C LEU A 195 10.12 13.57 1.28
N ARG A 196 8.85 13.92 1.38
CA ARG A 196 7.98 13.53 2.51
C ARG A 196 7.19 12.26 2.17
N PRO A 197 7.52 11.10 2.79
CA PRO A 197 6.78 9.86 2.62
C PRO A 197 5.33 9.97 3.05
N VAL A 198 4.45 9.26 2.32
CA VAL A 198 3.08 8.95 2.73
C VAL A 198 2.96 7.45 3.01
N PHE A 199 3.41 6.62 2.09
CA PHE A 199 3.54 5.18 2.28
C PHE A 199 4.61 4.60 1.34
N PHE A 200 5.10 3.43 1.72
CA PHE A 200 5.90 2.54 0.89
C PHE A 200 5.36 1.13 1.03
N GLY A 201 5.19 0.41 -0.08
CA GLY A 201 4.71 -0.95 -0.05
C GLY A 201 5.27 -1.78 -1.22
N ARG A 202 5.55 -3.06 -0.95
CA ARG A 202 5.76 -4.03 -2.01
C ARG A 202 4.43 -4.59 -2.45
N THR A 203 4.20 -4.66 -3.75
CA THR A 203 2.95 -5.20 -4.30
C THR A 203 2.95 -6.72 -4.18
N LEU A 204 1.95 -7.25 -3.48
CA LEU A 204 1.73 -8.68 -3.31
C LEU A 204 0.86 -9.26 -4.43
N ILE A 205 -0.20 -8.51 -4.80
CA ILE A 205 -1.16 -8.85 -5.84
C ILE A 205 -1.48 -7.58 -6.62
N GLY A 206 -1.40 -7.62 -7.94
CA GLY A 206 -1.65 -6.48 -8.80
C GLY A 206 -1.03 -6.64 -10.17
N SER A 207 -0.90 -5.54 -10.89
CA SER A 207 -0.23 -5.48 -12.20
C SER A 207 1.26 -5.15 -12.06
N LYS A 208 2.03 -5.32 -13.15
CA LYS A 208 3.45 -4.93 -13.26
C LYS A 208 4.38 -5.56 -12.24
N LEU A 209 4.10 -6.78 -11.83
CA LEU A 209 4.90 -7.52 -10.83
C LEU A 209 6.21 -8.08 -11.42
N PRO A 210 7.27 -8.21 -10.60
CA PRO A 210 7.34 -7.73 -9.22
C PRO A 210 7.61 -6.23 -9.17
N ASN A 211 6.95 -5.51 -8.24
CA ASN A 211 7.14 -4.08 -8.09
C ASN A 211 6.96 -3.61 -6.64
N LEU A 212 7.52 -2.45 -6.35
CA LEU A 212 7.18 -1.64 -5.19
C LEU A 212 6.47 -0.36 -5.64
N THR A 213 5.58 0.12 -4.78
CA THR A 213 4.80 1.33 -5.01
C THR A 213 4.91 2.22 -3.78
N TYR A 214 5.13 3.50 -3.98
CA TYR A 214 5.19 4.46 -2.90
C TYR A 214 4.59 5.81 -3.29
N MET A 215 4.27 6.62 -2.29
CA MET A 215 3.72 7.95 -2.48
C MET A 215 4.48 8.97 -1.64
N LEU A 216 4.82 10.09 -2.26
CA LEU A 216 5.39 11.26 -1.63
C LEU A 216 4.39 12.42 -1.69
N THR A 217 4.53 13.39 -0.78
CA THR A 217 3.72 14.62 -0.79
C THR A 217 4.60 15.86 -0.84
N PHE A 218 4.10 16.90 -1.53
CA PHE A 218 4.76 18.19 -1.71
C PHE A 218 3.73 19.31 -1.58
N ASP A 219 4.19 20.49 -1.24
CA ASP A 219 3.32 21.66 -1.19
C ASP A 219 2.84 22.06 -2.60
N ASP A 220 3.74 21.98 -3.59
CA ASP A 220 3.48 22.27 -5.01
C ASP A 220 4.57 21.63 -5.91
N MET A 221 4.50 21.87 -7.22
CA MET A 221 5.50 21.37 -8.18
C MET A 221 6.88 22.02 -8.01
N ALA A 222 6.96 23.25 -7.55
CA ALA A 222 8.25 23.92 -7.31
C ALA A 222 8.99 23.28 -6.12
N ALA A 223 8.24 22.94 -5.05
CA ALA A 223 8.75 22.16 -3.92
C ALA A 223 9.19 20.75 -4.34
N HIS A 224 8.41 20.08 -5.20
CA HIS A 224 8.78 18.80 -5.80
C HIS A 224 10.14 18.88 -6.50
N ASP A 225 10.29 19.77 -7.47
CA ASP A 225 11.52 19.89 -8.27
C ASP A 225 12.74 20.22 -7.40
N LYS A 226 12.57 21.14 -6.45
CA LYS A 226 13.62 21.51 -5.50
C LYS A 226 14.05 20.30 -4.65
N ASN A 227 13.11 19.54 -4.09
CA ASN A 227 13.42 18.45 -3.16
C ASN A 227 14.06 17.27 -3.89
N TRP A 228 13.60 16.96 -5.10
CA TRP A 228 14.25 15.96 -5.95
C TRP A 228 15.68 16.38 -6.36
N ALA A 229 15.90 17.66 -6.68
CA ALA A 229 17.24 18.17 -6.97
C ALA A 229 18.18 18.00 -5.75
N LEU A 230 17.69 18.30 -4.53
CA LEU A 230 18.44 18.08 -3.30
C LEU A 230 18.77 16.59 -3.08
N PHE A 231 17.82 15.70 -3.31
CA PHE A 231 18.01 14.26 -3.21
C PHE A 231 19.07 13.75 -4.19
N ILE A 232 18.99 14.13 -5.46
CA ILE A 232 19.97 13.74 -6.49
C ILE A 232 21.36 14.26 -6.18
N ALA A 233 21.47 15.45 -5.58
CA ALA A 233 22.74 16.06 -5.19
C ALA A 233 23.36 15.46 -3.91
N ASP A 234 22.56 14.75 -3.09
CA ASP A 234 22.97 14.22 -1.79
C ASP A 234 24.15 13.24 -1.92
N PRO A 235 25.23 13.41 -1.12
CA PRO A 235 26.43 12.57 -1.23
C PRO A 235 26.18 11.09 -0.87
N GLU A 236 25.29 10.81 0.11
CA GLU A 236 24.98 9.43 0.48
C GLU A 236 24.12 8.75 -0.59
N TRP A 237 23.19 9.50 -1.22
CA TRP A 237 22.46 9.00 -2.37
C TRP A 237 23.42 8.64 -3.53
N LYS A 238 24.34 9.53 -3.89
CA LYS A 238 25.34 9.27 -4.93
C LYS A 238 26.15 8.02 -4.65
N LYS A 239 26.57 7.83 -3.39
CA LYS A 239 27.29 6.64 -2.97
C LYS A 239 26.39 5.39 -3.05
N LEU A 240 25.17 5.49 -2.53
CA LEU A 240 24.22 4.36 -2.48
C LEU A 240 23.85 3.88 -3.89
N SER A 241 23.46 4.82 -4.77
CA SER A 241 22.97 4.52 -6.13
C SER A 241 24.07 3.98 -7.08
N THR A 242 25.35 4.16 -6.72
CA THR A 242 26.49 3.62 -7.48
C THR A 242 27.10 2.37 -6.83
N THR A 243 26.59 1.93 -5.69
CA THR A 243 27.06 0.72 -5.01
C THR A 243 26.66 -0.52 -5.83
N PRO A 244 27.59 -1.43 -6.15
CA PRO A 244 27.28 -2.68 -6.85
C PRO A 244 26.15 -3.45 -6.15
N GLY A 245 25.17 -3.90 -6.91
CA GLY A 245 23.96 -4.56 -6.42
C GLY A 245 22.81 -3.61 -6.04
N TYR A 246 23.02 -2.29 -6.10
CA TYR A 246 22.00 -1.26 -5.87
C TYR A 246 21.80 -0.31 -7.05
N THR A 247 22.57 -0.47 -8.12
CA THR A 247 22.38 0.40 -9.29
C THR A 247 21.03 0.13 -9.94
N ASP A 248 20.36 1.16 -10.44
CA ASP A 248 19.06 0.99 -11.11
C ASP A 248 19.14 0.00 -12.28
N GLY A 249 20.23 -0.02 -13.03
CA GLY A 249 20.43 -1.00 -14.11
C GLY A 249 20.44 -2.47 -13.66
N GLU A 250 20.73 -2.73 -12.37
CA GLU A 250 20.76 -4.08 -11.79
C GLU A 250 19.42 -4.48 -11.15
N ILE A 251 18.62 -3.53 -10.64
CA ILE A 251 17.48 -3.86 -9.79
C ILE A 251 16.15 -3.21 -10.21
N VAL A 252 16.16 -2.30 -11.18
CA VAL A 252 14.94 -1.62 -11.69
C VAL A 252 14.85 -1.85 -13.20
N SER A 253 13.69 -2.29 -13.68
CA SER A 253 13.43 -2.47 -15.11
C SER A 253 12.61 -1.34 -15.71
N ASN A 254 11.74 -0.71 -14.91
CA ASN A 254 10.89 0.40 -15.34
C ASN A 254 10.45 1.24 -14.14
N ILE A 255 10.25 2.53 -14.37
CA ILE A 255 9.66 3.46 -13.40
C ILE A 255 8.48 4.16 -14.07
N SER A 256 7.33 4.13 -13.41
CA SER A 256 6.18 4.93 -13.79
C SER A 256 5.71 5.78 -12.61
N ASN A 257 5.18 6.98 -12.92
CA ASN A 257 4.65 7.88 -11.91
C ASN A 257 3.37 8.58 -12.38
N ALA A 258 2.62 9.07 -11.40
CA ALA A 258 1.47 9.93 -11.59
C ALA A 258 1.46 11.03 -10.53
N PHE A 259 1.08 12.25 -10.92
CA PHE A 259 0.82 13.34 -9.99
C PHE A 259 -0.67 13.39 -9.69
N LEU A 260 -0.98 13.52 -8.42
CA LEU A 260 -2.33 13.44 -7.88
C LEU A 260 -2.63 14.67 -7.02
N THR A 261 -3.89 15.08 -7.00
CA THR A 261 -4.42 16.08 -6.06
C THR A 261 -5.43 15.43 -5.12
N PRO A 262 -5.40 15.71 -3.81
CA PRO A 262 -6.37 15.14 -2.90
C PRO A 262 -7.76 15.76 -3.15
N THR A 263 -8.81 14.97 -2.94
CA THR A 263 -10.16 15.51 -2.84
C THR A 263 -10.32 16.27 -1.51
N PRO A 264 -11.31 17.20 -1.38
CA PRO A 264 -11.53 17.93 -0.12
C PRO A 264 -11.85 17.04 1.08
N TYR A 265 -12.33 15.81 0.86
CA TYR A 265 -12.66 14.83 1.90
C TYR A 265 -11.59 13.73 2.05
N SER A 266 -10.48 13.81 1.32
CA SER A 266 -9.32 12.94 1.53
C SER A 266 -8.77 13.12 2.95
N GLN A 267 -8.45 12.01 3.59
CA GLN A 267 -7.87 11.99 4.94
C GLN A 267 -6.33 12.02 4.92
N LEU A 268 -5.75 12.18 3.70
CA LEU A 268 -4.30 12.29 3.47
C LEU A 268 -3.96 13.55 2.71
#